data_3f8b4ee9e1dba7ff8b814dac727e973d
#
_entry.id   3f8b4ee9e1dba7ff8b814dac727e973d
#
_cell.length_a   1.000
_cell.length_b   1.000
_cell.length_c   1.000
_cell.angle_alpha   90.00
_cell.angle_beta   90.00
_cell.angle_gamma   90.00
#
_symmetry.space_group_name_H-M   'P 1'
#
loop_
_entity.id
_entity.type
_entity.pdbx_description
1 polymer ?
#
loop_
_entity_poly.entity_id
_entity_poly.type
_entity_poly.pdbx_seq_one_letter_code
_entity_poly.pdbx_strand_id
1 'polypeptide(L)'
;MKKIVNSIYDVYSEKLPRSFDGIKLAMLSDLHDNVYGISLEKLYGMIVEQEPELVIVAGDLLTRKHSDGSDEVVGLLKRLADRYPVFFANGNHETKVKVYTEKYGDRYNKLMQALKKAGVKILNNGHLDYKKNGELIHIYGLEIGREFFLIRNRPSMKEDYISGLIGMPLDGYGILIAHNPMFFKQYAAWGADLVFSGHVHGGIVRLPFAGGVLNPDYTLFPHYDGGEYREKNSTMLLGRGLGTHTINVRINNPPELVTAVLHRG
;
A
#
# COMPACT_ATOMS: atom_id res chain seq x y z
N MET A 1 -4.42 -2.46 -24.32
CA MET A 1 -4.42 -2.12 -22.88
C MET A 1 -3.54 -3.12 -22.13
N LYS A 2 -2.76 -2.65 -21.16
CA LYS A 2 -1.86 -3.50 -20.36
C LYS A 2 -2.66 -4.45 -19.47
N LYS A 3 -2.21 -5.72 -19.38
CA LYS A 3 -2.90 -6.75 -18.60
C LYS A 3 -2.63 -6.49 -17.10
N ILE A 4 -3.67 -6.31 -16.30
CA ILE A 4 -3.59 -6.30 -14.84
C ILE A 4 -3.76 -7.76 -14.38
N VAL A 5 -2.97 -8.19 -13.40
CA VAL A 5 -3.14 -9.48 -12.74
C VAL A 5 -3.73 -9.28 -11.36
N ASN A 6 -4.49 -10.25 -10.86
CA ASN A 6 -4.92 -10.33 -9.48
C ASN A 6 -4.14 -11.45 -8.80
N SER A 7 -3.42 -11.13 -7.72
CA SER A 7 -2.74 -12.12 -6.87
C SER A 7 -3.53 -12.27 -5.57
N ILE A 8 -3.90 -13.50 -5.25
CA ILE A 8 -4.69 -13.82 -4.06
C ILE A 8 -3.78 -14.51 -3.05
N TYR A 9 -3.80 -14.05 -1.80
CA TYR A 9 -3.00 -14.57 -0.70
C TYR A 9 -3.91 -14.93 0.47
N ASP A 10 -3.75 -16.13 1.01
CA ASP A 10 -4.41 -16.59 2.23
C ASP A 10 -3.55 -16.24 3.44
N VAL A 11 -4.08 -15.41 4.35
CA VAL A 11 -3.38 -14.92 5.54
C VAL A 11 -4.04 -15.49 6.79
N TYR A 12 -3.29 -16.26 7.57
CA TYR A 12 -3.77 -16.95 8.77
C TYR A 12 -3.29 -16.23 10.04
N SER A 13 -4.19 -16.09 11.03
CA SER A 13 -3.84 -15.56 12.35
C SER A 13 -4.83 -16.03 13.43
N GLU A 14 -4.30 -16.54 14.54
CA GLU A 14 -5.10 -16.87 15.73
C GLU A 14 -5.74 -15.64 16.38
N LYS A 15 -5.14 -14.45 16.20
CA LYS A 15 -5.66 -13.19 16.72
C LYS A 15 -6.84 -12.64 15.93
N LEU A 16 -7.08 -13.15 14.70
CA LEU A 16 -8.17 -12.66 13.87
C LEU A 16 -9.53 -12.94 14.55
N PRO A 17 -10.38 -11.93 14.77
CA PRO A 17 -11.71 -12.16 15.34
C PRO A 17 -12.58 -12.99 14.39
N ARG A 18 -13.51 -13.78 14.93
CA ARG A 18 -14.33 -14.73 14.16
C ARG A 18 -15.15 -14.07 13.05
N SER A 19 -15.67 -12.87 13.29
CA SER A 19 -16.46 -12.15 12.28
C SER A 19 -15.67 -11.70 11.06
N PHE A 20 -14.33 -11.80 11.13
CA PHE A 20 -13.41 -11.45 10.05
C PHE A 20 -12.84 -12.69 9.33
N ASP A 21 -13.20 -13.89 9.75
CA ASP A 21 -12.79 -15.12 9.07
C ASP A 21 -13.41 -15.18 7.66
N GLY A 22 -12.61 -15.43 6.64
CA GLY A 22 -13.00 -15.50 5.23
C GLY A 22 -13.20 -14.14 4.54
N ILE A 23 -13.01 -12.97 5.22
CA ILE A 23 -13.14 -11.70 4.53
C ILE A 23 -11.99 -11.46 3.56
N LYS A 24 -12.26 -10.68 2.52
CA LYS A 24 -11.26 -10.29 1.52
C LYS A 24 -10.91 -8.81 1.65
N LEU A 25 -9.64 -8.49 1.52
CA LEU A 25 -9.11 -7.14 1.46
C LEU A 25 -8.48 -6.91 0.09
N ALA A 26 -8.91 -5.90 -0.66
CA ALA A 26 -8.26 -5.52 -1.91
C ALA A 26 -7.21 -4.45 -1.65
N MET A 27 -5.95 -4.66 -2.09
CA MET A 27 -4.89 -3.68 -1.94
C MET A 27 -4.50 -3.08 -3.29
N LEU A 28 -4.43 -1.76 -3.32
CA LEU A 28 -3.88 -0.95 -4.39
C LEU A 28 -2.61 -0.26 -3.90
N SER A 29 -1.58 -0.17 -4.73
CA SER A 29 -0.39 0.65 -4.47
C SER A 29 0.16 1.25 -5.75
N ASP A 30 0.93 2.33 -5.61
CA ASP A 30 1.76 2.88 -6.68
C ASP A 30 0.96 3.16 -7.97
N LEU A 31 -0.18 3.84 -7.88
CA LEU A 31 -0.99 4.22 -9.04
C LEU A 31 -0.34 5.32 -9.88
N HIS A 32 0.42 6.22 -9.24
CA HIS A 32 1.22 7.27 -9.87
C HIS A 32 0.47 8.07 -10.93
N ASP A 33 -0.65 8.69 -10.55
CA ASP A 33 -1.51 9.48 -11.46
C ASP A 33 -1.92 8.71 -12.73
N ASN A 34 -1.94 7.37 -12.68
CA ASN A 34 -2.19 6.47 -13.82
C ASN A 34 -1.26 6.72 -15.04
N VAL A 35 -0.05 7.23 -14.82
CA VAL A 35 0.90 7.53 -15.91
C VAL A 35 1.22 6.30 -16.76
N TYR A 36 1.13 5.09 -16.17
CA TYR A 36 1.30 3.84 -16.91
C TYR A 36 0.14 3.51 -17.84
N GLY A 37 -1.00 4.19 -17.68
CA GLY A 37 -2.17 4.08 -18.55
C GLY A 37 -2.85 2.71 -18.48
N ILE A 38 -3.07 2.20 -17.27
CA ILE A 38 -3.96 1.04 -17.07
C ILE A 38 -5.42 1.45 -17.22
N SER A 39 -6.27 0.51 -17.60
CA SER A 39 -7.71 0.75 -17.58
C SER A 39 -8.23 0.77 -16.14
N LEU A 40 -8.56 1.96 -15.62
CA LEU A 40 -9.14 2.12 -14.29
C LEU A 40 -10.55 1.50 -14.21
N GLU A 41 -11.29 1.47 -15.32
CA GLU A 41 -12.58 0.77 -15.39
C GLU A 41 -12.43 -0.74 -15.23
N LYS A 42 -11.43 -1.32 -15.91
CA LYS A 42 -11.12 -2.74 -15.74
C LYS A 42 -10.64 -3.04 -14.32
N LEU A 43 -9.79 -2.18 -13.75
CA LEU A 43 -9.31 -2.33 -12.38
C LEU A 43 -10.49 -2.27 -11.39
N TYR A 44 -11.42 -1.33 -11.57
CA TYR A 44 -12.64 -1.25 -10.77
C TYR A 44 -13.44 -2.54 -10.85
N GLY A 45 -13.70 -3.05 -12.06
CA GLY A 45 -14.42 -4.32 -12.25
C GLY A 45 -13.72 -5.50 -11.55
N MET A 46 -12.39 -5.61 -11.69
CA MET A 46 -11.61 -6.66 -11.03
C MET A 46 -11.71 -6.59 -9.50
N ILE A 47 -11.72 -5.38 -8.91
CA ILE A 47 -11.90 -5.20 -7.45
C ILE A 47 -13.30 -5.64 -7.03
N VAL A 48 -14.31 -5.20 -7.76
CA VAL A 48 -15.72 -5.54 -7.47
C VAL A 48 -15.96 -7.04 -7.57
N GLU A 49 -15.37 -7.74 -8.53
CA GLU A 49 -15.44 -9.21 -8.67
C GLU A 49 -14.85 -9.96 -7.46
N GLN A 50 -13.92 -9.34 -6.71
CA GLN A 50 -13.39 -9.95 -5.49
C GLN A 50 -14.36 -9.82 -4.31
N GLU A 51 -15.34 -8.93 -4.36
CA GLU A 51 -16.26 -8.62 -3.25
C GLU A 51 -15.51 -8.33 -1.94
N PRO A 52 -14.58 -7.35 -1.92
CA PRO A 52 -13.78 -7.10 -0.73
C PRO A 52 -14.63 -6.49 0.39
N GLU A 53 -14.31 -6.83 1.64
CA GLU A 53 -14.87 -6.17 2.82
C GLU A 53 -14.41 -4.72 2.92
N LEU A 54 -13.14 -4.47 2.55
CA LEU A 54 -12.54 -3.13 2.52
C LEU A 54 -11.39 -3.04 1.51
N VAL A 55 -11.04 -1.81 1.13
CA VAL A 55 -9.97 -1.53 0.19
C VAL A 55 -8.83 -0.79 0.90
N ILE A 56 -7.61 -1.28 0.72
CA ILE A 56 -6.38 -0.69 1.24
C ILE A 56 -5.64 0.01 0.11
N VAL A 57 -5.18 1.22 0.35
CA VAL A 57 -4.36 1.98 -0.60
C VAL A 57 -3.01 2.28 0.06
N ALA A 58 -1.99 1.52 -0.34
CA ALA A 58 -0.67 1.54 0.28
C ALA A 58 0.27 2.56 -0.39
N GLY A 59 -0.18 3.80 -0.56
CA GLY A 59 0.62 4.94 -0.97
C GLY A 59 0.92 5.07 -2.46
N ASP A 60 1.63 6.14 -2.78
CA ASP A 60 2.10 6.52 -4.11
C ASP A 60 0.98 6.63 -5.16
N LEU A 61 -0.08 7.38 -4.82
CA LEU A 61 -1.12 7.79 -5.76
C LEU A 61 -0.61 8.83 -6.74
N LEU A 62 0.28 9.76 -6.26
CA LEU A 62 0.85 10.83 -7.05
C LEU A 62 2.13 10.41 -7.76
N THR A 63 2.46 11.13 -8.86
CA THR A 63 3.83 11.23 -9.38
C THR A 63 4.50 12.51 -8.90
N ARG A 64 5.82 12.59 -9.12
CA ARG A 64 6.61 13.84 -8.91
C ARG A 64 6.44 14.83 -10.06
N LYS A 65 5.89 14.40 -11.20
CA LYS A 65 5.62 15.25 -12.36
C LYS A 65 4.23 15.85 -12.23
N HIS A 66 4.02 17.04 -12.76
CA HIS A 66 2.68 17.54 -12.97
C HIS A 66 2.00 16.64 -14.00
N SER A 67 0.98 15.93 -13.59
CA SER A 67 0.10 15.16 -14.49
C SER A 67 -1.34 15.42 -14.09
N ASP A 68 -2.22 15.43 -15.07
CA ASP A 68 -3.66 15.64 -14.88
C ASP A 68 -4.38 14.34 -14.46
N GLY A 69 -3.61 13.24 -14.29
CA GLY A 69 -4.16 11.91 -13.99
C GLY A 69 -4.60 11.70 -12.55
N SER A 70 -4.31 12.64 -11.63
CA SER A 70 -4.76 12.54 -10.23
C SER A 70 -6.28 12.53 -10.11
N ASP A 71 -7.01 13.25 -10.97
CA ASP A 71 -8.47 13.29 -10.95
C ASP A 71 -9.09 11.95 -11.34
N GLU A 72 -8.48 11.22 -12.29
CA GLU A 72 -8.93 9.88 -12.68
C GLU A 72 -8.74 8.88 -11.51
N VAL A 73 -7.61 8.95 -10.82
CA VAL A 73 -7.32 8.10 -9.66
C VAL A 73 -8.27 8.42 -8.50
N VAL A 74 -8.50 9.70 -8.22
CA VAL A 74 -9.49 10.14 -7.21
C VAL A 74 -10.89 9.68 -7.61
N GLY A 75 -11.25 9.76 -8.88
CA GLY A 75 -12.53 9.27 -9.42
C GLY A 75 -12.72 7.76 -9.20
N LEU A 76 -11.68 6.95 -9.41
CA LEU A 76 -11.68 5.52 -9.08
C LEU A 76 -11.91 5.29 -7.57
N LEU A 77 -11.14 5.99 -6.73
CA LEU A 77 -11.23 5.83 -5.27
C LEU A 77 -12.59 6.29 -4.73
N LYS A 78 -13.18 7.35 -5.32
CA LYS A 78 -14.54 7.77 -4.98
C LYS A 78 -15.56 6.65 -5.27
N ARG A 79 -15.53 6.06 -6.47
CA ARG A 79 -16.44 4.97 -6.84
C ARG A 79 -16.27 3.74 -5.92
N LEU A 80 -15.04 3.47 -5.50
CA LEU A 80 -14.76 2.41 -4.52
C LEU A 80 -15.28 2.78 -3.14
N ALA A 81 -15.10 4.02 -2.69
CA ALA A 81 -15.58 4.50 -1.39
C ALA A 81 -17.10 4.61 -1.29
N ASP A 82 -17.79 4.79 -2.41
CA ASP A 82 -19.26 4.72 -2.49
C ASP A 82 -19.78 3.29 -2.19
N ARG A 83 -18.89 2.25 -2.24
CA ARG A 83 -19.27 0.84 -2.10
C ARG A 83 -18.56 0.12 -0.96
N TYR A 84 -17.33 0.48 -0.65
CA TYR A 84 -16.46 -0.16 0.34
C TYR A 84 -15.80 0.87 1.24
N PRO A 85 -15.48 0.55 2.50
CA PRO A 85 -14.54 1.34 3.27
C PRO A 85 -13.16 1.35 2.59
N VAL A 86 -12.64 2.54 2.25
CA VAL A 86 -11.31 2.72 1.63
C VAL A 86 -10.37 3.38 2.63
N PHE A 87 -9.22 2.76 2.90
CA PHE A 87 -8.19 3.26 3.80
C PHE A 87 -6.92 3.58 3.01
N PHE A 88 -6.35 4.74 3.25
CA PHE A 88 -5.17 5.23 2.56
C PHE A 88 -4.09 5.69 3.55
N ALA A 89 -2.83 5.35 3.28
CA ALA A 89 -1.66 5.95 3.91
C ALA A 89 -0.68 6.46 2.84
N ASN A 90 0.05 7.54 3.16
CA ASN A 90 1.01 8.16 2.26
C ASN A 90 2.14 7.20 1.87
N GLY A 91 2.55 7.28 0.59
CA GLY A 91 3.84 6.80 0.12
C GLY A 91 4.89 7.92 0.11
N ASN A 92 6.08 7.61 -0.41
CA ASN A 92 7.16 8.59 -0.48
C ASN A 92 6.90 9.72 -1.49
N HIS A 93 6.05 9.50 -2.47
CA HIS A 93 5.67 10.55 -3.42
C HIS A 93 4.78 11.60 -2.75
N GLU A 94 3.77 11.19 -2.00
CA GLU A 94 2.93 12.10 -1.21
C GLU A 94 3.76 12.87 -0.19
N THR A 95 4.60 12.18 0.59
CA THR A 95 5.50 12.80 1.58
C THR A 95 6.42 13.82 0.93
N LYS A 96 6.94 13.53 -0.27
CA LYS A 96 7.79 14.47 -1.00
C LYS A 96 7.03 15.69 -1.47
N VAL A 97 5.84 15.52 -2.03
CA VAL A 97 5.00 16.64 -2.50
C VAL A 97 4.54 17.49 -1.32
N LYS A 98 4.25 16.88 -0.16
CA LYS A 98 3.89 17.54 1.11
C LYS A 98 5.02 18.44 1.64
N VAL A 99 6.27 17.98 1.59
CA VAL A 99 7.42 18.70 2.18
C VAL A 99 7.93 19.82 1.27
N TYR A 100 7.96 19.61 -0.06
CA TYR A 100 8.51 20.59 -1.00
C TYR A 100 7.42 21.44 -1.64
N THR A 101 6.71 22.21 -0.84
CA THR A 101 5.63 23.09 -1.30
C THR A 101 6.10 24.15 -2.28
N GLU A 102 7.34 24.67 -2.16
CA GLU A 102 7.92 25.62 -3.12
C GLU A 102 7.96 25.05 -4.55
N LYS A 103 8.19 23.74 -4.67
CA LYS A 103 8.27 23.05 -5.97
C LYS A 103 6.92 22.57 -6.47
N TYR A 104 6.06 22.07 -5.58
CA TYR A 104 4.83 21.35 -5.93
C TYR A 104 3.56 22.14 -5.61
N GLY A 105 3.70 23.36 -5.04
CA GLY A 105 2.57 24.18 -4.64
C GLY A 105 1.68 23.48 -3.64
N ASP A 106 0.38 23.64 -3.81
CA ASP A 106 -0.66 23.09 -2.92
C ASP A 106 -1.17 21.70 -3.34
N ARG A 107 -0.42 21.01 -4.17
CA ARG A 107 -0.86 19.72 -4.78
C ARG A 107 -1.18 18.64 -3.74
N TYR A 108 -0.40 18.54 -2.67
CA TYR A 108 -0.66 17.60 -1.58
C TYR A 108 -2.00 17.88 -0.89
N ASN A 109 -2.24 19.13 -0.49
CA ASN A 109 -3.48 19.50 0.20
C ASN A 109 -4.71 19.29 -0.70
N LYS A 110 -4.59 19.62 -1.98
CA LYS A 110 -5.65 19.39 -2.97
C LYS A 110 -5.99 17.89 -3.08
N LEU A 111 -4.98 17.01 -3.15
CA LEU A 111 -5.20 15.56 -3.15
C LEU A 111 -5.88 15.11 -1.86
N MET A 112 -5.37 15.51 -0.69
CA MET A 112 -5.95 15.11 0.61
C MET A 112 -7.40 15.59 0.75
N GLN A 113 -7.72 16.79 0.31
CA GLN A 113 -9.09 17.30 0.30
C GLN A 113 -9.99 16.51 -0.66
N ALA A 114 -9.50 16.19 -1.86
CA ALA A 114 -10.23 15.39 -2.83
C ALA A 114 -10.51 13.97 -2.33
N LEU A 115 -9.51 13.29 -1.73
CA LEU A 115 -9.66 11.98 -1.12
C LEU A 115 -10.66 11.99 0.05
N LYS A 116 -10.56 12.99 0.94
CA LYS A 116 -11.51 13.16 2.05
C LYS A 116 -12.93 13.37 1.54
N LYS A 117 -13.10 14.22 0.52
CA LYS A 117 -14.41 14.48 -0.12
C LYS A 117 -14.95 13.23 -0.84
N ALA A 118 -14.05 12.38 -1.35
CA ALA A 118 -14.40 11.08 -1.94
C ALA A 118 -14.77 10.01 -0.91
N GLY A 119 -14.69 10.27 0.41
CA GLY A 119 -15.01 9.31 1.47
C GLY A 119 -13.85 8.41 1.88
N VAL A 120 -12.64 8.63 1.36
CA VAL A 120 -11.44 7.86 1.71
C VAL A 120 -10.96 8.21 3.13
N LYS A 121 -10.68 7.19 3.93
CA LYS A 121 -10.13 7.31 5.30
C LYS A 121 -8.62 7.43 5.24
N ILE A 122 -8.10 8.63 5.55
CA ILE A 122 -6.67 8.95 5.49
C ILE A 122 -6.03 8.66 6.84
N LEU A 123 -5.03 7.77 6.88
CA LEU A 123 -4.37 7.27 8.08
C LEU A 123 -2.88 7.67 8.16
N ASN A 124 -2.56 8.92 7.85
CA ASN A 124 -1.16 9.38 7.93
C ASN A 124 -0.73 9.55 9.40
N ASN A 125 0.04 8.60 9.92
CA ASN A 125 0.44 8.47 11.32
C ASN A 125 -0.77 8.48 12.27
N GLY A 126 -1.70 7.56 11.99
CA GLY A 126 -2.91 7.39 12.79
C GLY A 126 -3.51 6.00 12.63
N HIS A 127 -4.61 5.75 13.32
CA HIS A 127 -5.36 4.51 13.19
C HIS A 127 -6.86 4.75 13.24
N LEU A 128 -7.61 3.75 12.76
CA LEU A 128 -9.06 3.62 12.90
C LEU A 128 -9.41 2.16 13.21
N ASP A 129 -10.44 2.00 14.04
CA ASP A 129 -11.05 0.70 14.28
C ASP A 129 -12.07 0.39 13.18
N TYR A 130 -12.00 -0.82 12.64
CA TYR A 130 -13.03 -1.33 11.77
C TYR A 130 -13.85 -2.40 12.50
N LYS A 131 -15.14 -2.16 12.64
CA LYS A 131 -16.07 -3.00 13.43
C LYS A 131 -16.97 -3.84 12.53
N LYS A 132 -17.13 -5.11 12.89
CA LYS A 132 -18.02 -6.07 12.24
C LYS A 132 -18.63 -7.01 13.27
N ASN A 133 -19.95 -7.09 13.32
CA ASN A 133 -20.69 -7.99 14.23
C ASN A 133 -20.26 -7.92 15.71
N GLY A 134 -19.95 -6.72 16.20
CA GLY A 134 -19.52 -6.49 17.58
C GLY A 134 -18.04 -6.73 17.86
N GLU A 135 -17.29 -7.31 16.93
CA GLU A 135 -15.83 -7.46 16.99
C GLU A 135 -15.15 -6.35 16.18
N LEU A 136 -13.84 -6.14 16.38
CA LEU A 136 -13.09 -5.11 15.68
C LEU A 136 -11.67 -5.56 15.32
N ILE A 137 -11.11 -4.92 14.30
CA ILE A 137 -9.69 -4.93 13.94
C ILE A 137 -9.16 -3.51 13.90
N HIS A 138 -7.87 -3.34 14.14
CA HIS A 138 -7.20 -2.04 14.13
C HIS A 138 -6.49 -1.83 12.80
N ILE A 139 -6.72 -0.70 12.13
CA ILE A 139 -6.08 -0.35 10.87
C ILE A 139 -5.23 0.89 11.09
N TYR A 140 -3.92 0.75 10.95
CA TYR A 140 -2.91 1.79 11.12
C TYR A 140 -2.36 2.24 9.78
N GLY A 141 -2.03 3.52 9.67
CA GLY A 141 -1.28 4.04 8.55
C GLY A 141 0.00 4.70 9.02
N LEU A 142 1.14 4.29 8.47
CA LEU A 142 2.47 4.78 8.83
C LEU A 142 3.09 5.59 7.70
N GLU A 143 3.38 6.86 7.97
CA GLU A 143 4.19 7.74 7.12
C GLU A 143 5.56 7.92 7.79
N ILE A 144 6.60 7.30 7.23
CA ILE A 144 7.98 7.41 7.75
C ILE A 144 8.72 8.60 7.11
N GLY A 145 9.77 9.08 7.76
CA GLY A 145 10.60 10.17 7.28
C GLY A 145 11.26 9.88 5.93
N ARG A 146 11.54 10.93 5.17
CA ARG A 146 12.12 10.81 3.82
C ARG A 146 13.51 10.19 3.80
N GLU A 147 14.28 10.32 4.88
CA GLU A 147 15.59 9.73 5.06
C GLU A 147 15.57 8.20 4.95
N PHE A 148 14.45 7.58 5.29
CA PHE A 148 14.25 6.12 5.16
C PHE A 148 14.00 5.64 3.72
N PHE A 149 13.84 6.56 2.77
CA PHE A 149 13.72 6.27 1.34
C PHE A 149 15.01 6.57 0.56
N LEU A 150 16.12 6.88 1.24
CA LEU A 150 17.39 7.08 0.61
C LEU A 150 17.97 5.75 0.09
N ILE A 151 18.53 5.78 -1.12
CA ILE A 151 19.20 4.62 -1.73
C ILE A 151 20.55 4.39 -1.03
N ARG A 152 21.27 5.47 -0.77
CA ARG A 152 22.57 5.46 -0.07
C ARG A 152 22.43 6.12 1.29
N ASN A 153 23.18 5.64 2.26
CA ASN A 153 23.18 6.18 3.63
C ASN A 153 21.78 6.20 4.28
N ARG A 154 20.96 5.18 3.98
CA ARG A 154 19.69 4.99 4.66
C ARG A 154 19.95 4.71 6.13
N PRO A 155 19.36 5.49 7.06
CA PRO A 155 19.55 5.24 8.49
C PRO A 155 18.86 3.94 8.91
N SER A 156 19.35 3.32 9.97
CA SER A 156 18.62 2.27 10.66
C SER A 156 17.42 2.89 11.39
N MET A 157 16.29 2.20 11.34
CA MET A 157 15.11 2.60 12.10
C MET A 157 15.27 2.15 13.56
N LYS A 158 15.16 3.09 14.51
CA LYS A 158 15.19 2.77 15.94
C LYS A 158 13.93 2.00 16.35
N GLU A 159 14.02 1.21 17.40
CA GLU A 159 12.92 0.38 17.90
C GLU A 159 11.67 1.21 18.31
N ASP A 160 11.88 2.38 18.88
CA ASP A 160 10.83 3.28 19.34
C ASP A 160 10.27 4.22 18.24
N TYR A 161 10.85 4.20 17.03
CA TYR A 161 10.49 5.15 15.97
C TYR A 161 9.01 5.03 15.56
N ILE A 162 8.52 3.81 15.37
CA ILE A 162 7.13 3.57 14.94
C ILE A 162 6.17 3.95 16.05
N SER A 163 6.44 3.52 17.29
CA SER A 163 5.61 3.85 18.45
C SER A 163 5.61 5.35 18.75
N GLY A 164 6.70 6.06 18.45
CA GLY A 164 6.76 7.52 18.52
C GLY A 164 5.84 8.24 17.51
N LEU A 165 5.53 7.60 16.37
CA LEU A 165 4.65 8.16 15.33
C LEU A 165 3.18 7.79 15.50
N ILE A 166 2.89 6.53 15.82
CA ILE A 166 1.52 5.97 15.81
C ILE A 166 1.11 5.31 17.13
N GLY A 167 1.92 5.44 18.19
CA GLY A 167 1.69 4.78 19.47
C GLY A 167 2.05 3.30 19.44
N MET A 168 1.85 2.63 20.58
CA MET A 168 1.94 1.17 20.67
C MET A 168 0.71 0.54 19.99
N PRO A 169 0.83 -0.68 19.43
CA PRO A 169 -0.34 -1.36 18.89
C PRO A 169 -1.34 -1.65 19.99
N LEU A 170 -2.61 -1.49 19.66
CA LEU A 170 -3.71 -1.88 20.54
C LEU A 170 -3.82 -3.41 20.60
N ASP A 171 -4.45 -3.90 21.67
CA ASP A 171 -4.69 -5.34 21.80
C ASP A 171 -5.68 -5.84 20.74
N GLY A 172 -5.38 -6.95 20.09
CA GLY A 172 -6.19 -7.52 19.00
C GLY A 172 -5.44 -7.69 17.70
N TYR A 173 -6.16 -7.77 16.60
CA TYR A 173 -5.60 -7.93 15.25
C TYR A 173 -5.31 -6.57 14.60
N GLY A 174 -4.04 -6.32 14.29
CA GLY A 174 -3.56 -5.06 13.74
C GLY A 174 -3.11 -5.17 12.28
N ILE A 175 -3.72 -4.37 11.41
CA ILE A 175 -3.30 -4.17 10.01
C ILE A 175 -2.52 -2.87 9.92
N LEU A 176 -1.31 -2.92 9.37
CA LEU A 176 -0.45 -1.75 9.14
C LEU A 176 -0.33 -1.47 7.64
N ILE A 177 -0.68 -0.26 7.23
CA ILE A 177 -0.40 0.26 5.89
C ILE A 177 0.92 1.03 5.97
N ALA A 178 1.99 0.43 5.45
CA ALA A 178 3.35 0.99 5.47
C ALA A 178 4.01 0.83 4.10
N HIS A 179 4.09 1.92 3.36
CA HIS A 179 4.47 1.90 1.95
C HIS A 179 5.84 1.26 1.68
N ASN A 180 6.85 1.49 2.55
CA ASN A 180 8.22 1.01 2.36
C ASN A 180 8.44 -0.38 2.96
N PRO A 181 8.67 -1.45 2.17
CA PRO A 181 8.81 -2.82 2.67
C PRO A 181 10.15 -3.07 3.39
N MET A 182 11.14 -2.19 3.22
CA MET A 182 12.49 -2.40 3.73
C MET A 182 12.59 -2.47 5.26
N PHE A 183 11.55 -2.02 5.96
CA PHE A 183 11.46 -2.01 7.41
C PHE A 183 10.48 -3.04 7.98
N PHE A 184 10.21 -4.11 7.21
CA PHE A 184 9.24 -5.13 7.65
C PHE A 184 9.60 -5.76 9.00
N LYS A 185 10.89 -5.98 9.29
CA LYS A 185 11.32 -6.48 10.61
C LYS A 185 10.92 -5.54 11.75
N GLN A 186 11.01 -4.22 11.52
CA GLN A 186 10.61 -3.21 12.50
C GLN A 186 9.09 -3.15 12.64
N TYR A 187 8.33 -3.32 11.55
CA TYR A 187 6.87 -3.40 11.59
C TYR A 187 6.39 -4.62 12.38
N ALA A 188 7.02 -5.77 12.16
CA ALA A 188 6.74 -6.99 12.92
C ALA A 188 7.14 -6.85 14.41
N ALA A 189 8.29 -6.22 14.69
CA ALA A 189 8.74 -5.97 16.06
C ALA A 189 7.83 -4.99 16.80
N TRP A 190 7.26 -3.98 16.09
CA TRP A 190 6.25 -3.07 16.64
C TRP A 190 4.95 -3.81 16.99
N GLY A 191 4.60 -4.87 16.28
CA GLY A 191 3.46 -5.73 16.59
C GLY A 191 2.35 -5.74 15.53
N ALA A 192 2.63 -5.35 14.28
CA ALA A 192 1.69 -5.53 13.18
C ALA A 192 1.44 -7.02 12.92
N ASP A 193 0.19 -7.45 12.77
CA ASP A 193 -0.15 -8.82 12.36
C ASP A 193 -0.13 -8.96 10.83
N LEU A 194 -0.68 -7.97 10.11
CA LEU A 194 -0.65 -7.90 8.65
C LEU A 194 -0.13 -6.54 8.19
N VAL A 195 0.81 -6.54 7.25
CA VAL A 195 1.39 -5.32 6.66
C VAL A 195 1.08 -5.28 5.17
N PHE A 196 0.59 -4.14 4.69
CA PHE A 196 0.45 -3.85 3.27
C PHE A 196 1.50 -2.84 2.83
N SER A 197 2.31 -3.21 1.83
CA SER A 197 3.41 -2.39 1.30
C SER A 197 3.41 -2.32 -0.22
N GLY A 198 4.06 -1.28 -0.76
CA GLY A 198 4.31 -1.06 -2.19
C GLY A 198 5.76 -0.66 -2.46
N HIS A 199 5.98 0.47 -3.17
CA HIS A 199 7.26 1.15 -3.35
C HIS A 199 8.25 0.52 -4.35
N VAL A 200 8.45 -0.79 -4.33
CA VAL A 200 9.50 -1.47 -5.13
C VAL A 200 9.05 -1.87 -6.53
N HIS A 201 7.78 -1.73 -6.85
CA HIS A 201 7.16 -1.99 -8.16
C HIS A 201 7.41 -3.39 -8.74
N GLY A 202 7.79 -4.36 -7.92
CA GLY A 202 8.13 -5.71 -8.40
C GLY A 202 9.45 -5.79 -9.17
N GLY A 203 10.23 -4.70 -9.18
CA GLY A 203 11.38 -4.50 -10.06
C GLY A 203 11.01 -4.06 -11.48
N ILE A 204 11.99 -3.57 -12.24
CA ILE A 204 11.83 -3.19 -13.66
C ILE A 204 11.68 -4.43 -14.54
N VAL A 205 12.47 -5.47 -14.21
CA VAL A 205 12.53 -6.76 -14.91
C VAL A 205 12.30 -7.87 -13.90
N ARG A 206 11.41 -8.81 -14.23
CA ARG A 206 11.23 -10.05 -13.48
C ARG A 206 11.59 -11.25 -14.33
N LEU A 207 12.29 -12.20 -13.74
CA LEU A 207 12.58 -13.49 -14.36
C LEU A 207 11.71 -14.58 -13.73
N PRO A 208 11.27 -15.55 -14.53
CA PRO A 208 10.64 -16.76 -13.98
C PRO A 208 11.59 -17.40 -12.95
N PHE A 209 11.05 -17.77 -11.78
CA PHE A 209 11.76 -18.41 -10.67
C PHE A 209 12.79 -17.57 -9.90
N ALA A 210 13.27 -16.45 -10.47
CA ALA A 210 14.26 -15.57 -9.83
C ALA A 210 13.67 -14.27 -9.27
N GLY A 211 12.39 -13.98 -9.55
CA GLY A 211 11.74 -12.76 -9.09
C GLY A 211 12.25 -11.48 -9.75
N GLY A 212 12.25 -10.37 -9.03
CA GLY A 212 12.74 -9.07 -9.49
C GLY A 212 14.27 -9.06 -9.62
N VAL A 213 14.77 -8.69 -10.79
CA VAL A 213 16.22 -8.61 -11.05
C VAL A 213 16.79 -7.25 -10.73
N LEU A 214 16.03 -6.20 -11.02
CA LEU A 214 16.48 -4.82 -10.87
C LEU A 214 15.33 -3.96 -10.33
N ASN A 215 15.54 -3.40 -9.15
CA ASN A 215 14.60 -2.44 -8.55
C ASN A 215 14.77 -1.03 -9.15
N PRO A 216 13.76 -0.16 -9.01
CA PRO A 216 13.86 1.25 -9.39
C PRO A 216 14.99 2.02 -8.70
N ASP A 217 15.52 1.54 -7.58
CA ASP A 217 16.67 2.06 -6.86
C ASP A 217 18.02 1.47 -7.33
N TYR A 218 18.00 0.70 -8.45
CA TYR A 218 19.16 -0.01 -9.02
C TYR A 218 19.73 -1.13 -8.16
N THR A 219 19.00 -1.61 -7.15
CA THR A 219 19.39 -2.81 -6.39
C THR A 219 19.16 -4.04 -7.26
N LEU A 220 20.20 -4.84 -7.42
CA LEU A 220 20.13 -6.13 -8.10
C LEU A 220 19.64 -7.21 -7.13
N PHE A 221 18.72 -8.07 -7.60
CA PHE A 221 18.14 -9.17 -6.84
C PHE A 221 17.68 -8.73 -5.43
N PRO A 222 16.74 -7.80 -5.35
CA PRO A 222 16.28 -7.26 -4.08
C PRO A 222 15.63 -8.35 -3.23
N HIS A 223 15.81 -8.27 -1.91
CA HIS A 223 15.17 -9.19 -0.97
C HIS A 223 13.63 -9.07 -1.01
N TYR A 224 13.13 -7.84 -1.14
CA TYR A 224 11.70 -7.54 -1.28
C TYR A 224 11.42 -7.10 -2.72
N ASP A 225 10.60 -7.89 -3.45
CA ASP A 225 10.30 -7.60 -4.85
C ASP A 225 8.83 -7.81 -5.24
N GLY A 226 8.01 -8.28 -4.30
CA GLY A 226 6.58 -8.54 -4.45
C GLY A 226 6.19 -9.91 -3.92
N GLY A 227 4.95 -10.04 -3.45
CA GLY A 227 4.45 -11.29 -2.89
C GLY A 227 4.28 -11.26 -1.38
N GLU A 228 4.27 -12.44 -0.78
CA GLU A 228 4.11 -12.64 0.66
C GLU A 228 5.46 -12.84 1.35
N TYR A 229 5.63 -12.17 2.49
CA TYR A 229 6.80 -12.31 3.38
C TYR A 229 6.33 -12.51 4.81
N ARG A 230 7.06 -13.29 5.58
CA ARG A 230 6.77 -13.57 6.99
C ARG A 230 7.93 -13.23 7.90
N GLU A 231 7.65 -12.60 9.02
CA GLU A 231 8.60 -12.30 10.08
C GLU A 231 7.90 -12.54 11.42
N LYS A 232 8.33 -13.55 12.19
CA LYS A 232 7.65 -14.01 13.40
C LYS A 232 6.17 -14.32 13.11
N ASN A 233 5.25 -13.62 13.80
CA ASN A 233 3.79 -13.77 13.64
C ASN A 233 3.19 -12.74 12.67
N SER A 234 4.03 -11.98 11.98
CA SER A 234 3.62 -10.92 11.06
C SER A 234 3.73 -11.38 9.61
N THR A 235 2.71 -11.08 8.82
CA THR A 235 2.71 -11.28 7.38
C THR A 235 2.78 -9.93 6.68
N MET A 236 3.63 -9.79 5.65
CA MET A 236 3.60 -8.63 4.76
C MET A 236 3.18 -9.06 3.37
N LEU A 237 2.19 -8.39 2.81
CA LEU A 237 1.83 -8.47 1.41
C LEU A 237 2.40 -7.25 0.68
N LEU A 238 3.32 -7.52 -0.22
CA LEU A 238 4.03 -6.52 -1.01
C LEU A 238 3.52 -6.52 -2.43
N GLY A 239 2.81 -5.44 -2.81
CA GLY A 239 2.28 -5.27 -4.16
C GLY A 239 3.36 -4.87 -5.16
N ARG A 240 3.25 -5.35 -6.39
CA ARG A 240 4.10 -4.93 -7.50
C ARG A 240 3.66 -3.59 -8.11
N GLY A 241 2.65 -2.96 -7.51
CA GLY A 241 2.12 -1.67 -7.93
C GLY A 241 1.36 -1.70 -9.26
N LEU A 242 0.54 -0.70 -9.48
CA LEU A 242 -0.33 -0.55 -10.66
C LEU A 242 0.28 0.39 -11.71
N GLY A 243 1.08 1.37 -11.28
CA GLY A 243 1.74 2.36 -12.12
C GLY A 243 3.26 2.16 -12.23
N THR A 244 3.90 3.16 -12.84
CA THR A 244 5.36 3.32 -12.92
C THR A 244 5.70 4.79 -12.67
N HIS A 245 6.91 5.10 -12.19
CA HIS A 245 7.24 6.50 -11.92
C HIS A 245 8.49 7.03 -12.63
N THR A 246 9.59 6.28 -12.66
CA THR A 246 10.88 6.75 -13.21
C THR A 246 11.12 6.20 -14.61
N ILE A 247 11.04 4.88 -14.73
CA ILE A 247 11.19 4.15 -16.00
C ILE A 247 9.83 3.55 -16.31
N ASN A 248 9.22 4.00 -17.42
CA ASN A 248 7.87 3.54 -17.80
C ASN A 248 7.92 2.20 -18.57
N VAL A 249 8.72 1.26 -18.04
CA VAL A 249 8.92 -0.08 -18.61
C VAL A 249 8.76 -1.13 -17.50
N ARG A 250 8.00 -2.17 -17.82
CA ARG A 250 7.85 -3.38 -17.01
C ARG A 250 8.05 -4.59 -17.94
N ILE A 251 9.06 -5.41 -17.66
CA ILE A 251 9.35 -6.64 -18.42
C ILE A 251 9.00 -7.83 -17.56
N ASN A 252 8.07 -8.67 -18.03
CA ASN A 252 7.49 -9.81 -17.30
C ASN A 252 6.94 -9.45 -15.91
N ASN A 253 6.58 -8.18 -15.71
CA ASN A 253 6.11 -7.61 -14.46
C ASN A 253 4.79 -6.84 -14.68
N PRO A 254 3.66 -7.52 -14.89
CA PRO A 254 2.38 -6.86 -15.09
C PRO A 254 1.94 -6.08 -13.84
N PRO A 255 1.17 -4.98 -14.01
CA PRO A 255 0.48 -4.31 -12.90
C PRO A 255 -0.34 -5.29 -12.08
N GLU A 256 -0.38 -5.11 -10.76
CA GLU A 256 -0.95 -6.07 -9.84
C GLU A 256 -2.01 -5.44 -8.93
N LEU A 257 -3.18 -6.08 -8.88
CA LEU A 257 -4.13 -6.00 -7.78
C LEU A 257 -3.76 -7.14 -6.79
N VAL A 258 -3.67 -6.82 -5.51
CA VAL A 258 -3.47 -7.83 -4.47
C VAL A 258 -4.78 -8.02 -3.72
N THR A 259 -5.16 -9.29 -3.51
CA THR A 259 -6.32 -9.66 -2.68
C THR A 259 -5.82 -10.52 -1.52
N ALA A 260 -6.03 -10.08 -0.29
CA ALA A 260 -5.81 -10.87 0.91
C ALA A 260 -7.11 -11.51 1.34
N VAL A 261 -7.10 -12.82 1.60
CA VAL A 261 -8.20 -13.55 2.26
C VAL A 261 -7.73 -13.82 3.68
N LEU A 262 -8.46 -13.31 4.67
CA LEU A 262 -8.09 -13.48 6.07
C LEU A 262 -8.72 -14.75 6.62
N HIS A 263 -7.93 -15.55 7.30
CA HIS A 263 -8.38 -16.79 7.95
C HIS A 263 -7.99 -16.79 9.42
N ARG A 264 -8.95 -17.20 10.25
CA ARG A 264 -8.67 -17.49 11.64
C ARG A 264 -8.01 -18.87 11.73
N GLY A 265 -6.69 -18.89 12.03
CA GLY A 265 -5.89 -20.10 12.16
C GLY A 265 -5.66 -20.50 13.60
#